data_cc9325666c6fc3b28a0f0325c410608b
#
_entry.id   cc9325666c6fc3b28a0f0325c410608b
#
_cell.length_a   1.000
_cell.length_b   1.000
_cell.length_c   1.000
_cell.angle_alpha   90.00
_cell.angle_beta   90.00
_cell.angle_gamma   90.00
#
_symmetry.space_group_name_H-M   'P 1'
#
loop_
_entity.id
_entity.type
_entity.pdbx_description
1 polymer ?
#
loop_
_entity_poly.entity_id
_entity_poly.type
_entity_poly.pdbx_seq_one_letter_code
_entity_poly.pdbx_strand_id
1 'polypeptide(L)'
;MSFVHLHVHSEYSWLDGVCSIDDLVQKAVQLKMPAVAITDRNSVAGASRLWHRCVKAGIKPIIGLEIAILNDPGDGRAFSVILLAKNGCGYDNLCRLITLAYERDSATPKFTKSQLAEHAQDLICLSFSVVGELSTLLLEGKDDQARQVSDWYHEVFGDDYYYELQNHGLPQEAVAMNKLLNLAYDTKIPVVLTNDCHFMERKDSIAIDALNCIRKGIDFNYPEAKRFACNEYYFKTPKEMKALYSFPPQLIKNTLVIADKINVLDGYIPVSVSGLGVPRVVEILRSFSHSLRIKFKPNSKHIKVSLMEHKSSEILEHLHKKLPDFEFIHFTEYELWTPRSIYAAVLKSMKVPEEKIEELCGLIPSEAKSLREAVLISVDFSCLSSEDYICSLAAKIGDTLINTFKDERISRHCYALIPNGMPVPIVRDIDGQPRCQYDTWRIEESGIVTIEMLP
;
A
#
# COMPACT_ATOMS: atom_id res chain seq x y z
N MET A 1 24.05 -15.33 4.91
CA MET A 1 22.77 -15.77 5.50
C MET A 1 21.70 -14.92 4.83
N SER A 2 20.69 -15.53 4.28
CA SER A 2 19.58 -14.81 3.62
C SER A 2 18.66 -14.15 4.65
N PHE A 3 17.89 -13.16 4.24
CA PHE A 3 16.94 -12.39 5.04
C PHE A 3 15.76 -11.99 4.15
N VAL A 4 14.58 -11.81 4.73
CA VAL A 4 13.41 -11.30 4.04
C VAL A 4 12.81 -10.13 4.82
N HIS A 5 12.62 -8.99 4.17
CA HIS A 5 11.85 -7.91 4.75
C HIS A 5 10.36 -8.28 4.73
N LEU A 6 9.73 -8.26 5.91
CA LEU A 6 8.32 -8.64 6.12
C LEU A 6 7.43 -7.45 6.45
N HIS A 7 8.00 -6.28 6.71
CA HIS A 7 7.30 -5.03 7.01
C HIS A 7 7.86 -3.94 6.11
N VAL A 8 7.12 -3.64 5.04
CA VAL A 8 7.58 -2.77 3.94
C VAL A 8 6.38 -1.99 3.37
N HIS A 9 6.56 -0.68 3.25
CA HIS A 9 5.60 0.24 2.65
C HIS A 9 6.02 0.60 1.24
N SER A 10 5.15 0.31 0.29
CA SER A 10 5.34 0.70 -1.10
C SER A 10 4.69 2.05 -1.42
N GLU A 11 4.72 2.45 -2.69
CA GLU A 11 3.99 3.61 -3.20
C GLU A 11 2.47 3.52 -2.96
N TYR A 12 1.93 2.33 -2.66
CA TYR A 12 0.53 2.09 -2.32
C TYR A 12 0.19 2.33 -0.83
N SER A 13 1.18 2.55 0.02
CA SER A 13 1.01 3.23 1.32
C SER A 13 0.92 4.73 1.06
N TRP A 14 -0.23 5.18 0.61
CA TRP A 14 -0.42 6.52 0.08
C TRP A 14 0.12 7.60 1.02
N LEU A 15 1.06 8.42 0.51
CA LEU A 15 1.75 9.48 1.23
C LEU A 15 2.56 9.03 2.47
N ASP A 16 2.87 7.73 2.60
CA ASP A 16 3.64 7.19 3.71
C ASP A 16 4.79 6.26 3.26
N GLY A 17 4.81 5.82 2.00
CA GLY A 17 5.86 5.03 1.39
C GLY A 17 6.35 5.62 0.07
N VAL A 18 7.66 5.54 -0.19
CA VAL A 18 8.28 5.97 -1.46
C VAL A 18 9.06 4.84 -2.14
N CYS A 19 8.92 3.61 -1.65
CA CYS A 19 9.47 2.43 -2.30
C CYS A 19 8.61 2.03 -3.48
N SER A 20 9.06 2.19 -4.73
CA SER A 20 8.31 1.60 -5.84
C SER A 20 8.42 0.07 -5.79
N ILE A 21 7.33 -0.63 -6.13
CA ILE A 21 7.34 -2.10 -6.19
C ILE A 21 8.43 -2.60 -7.13
N ASP A 22 8.68 -1.90 -8.23
CA ASP A 22 9.72 -2.25 -9.18
C ASP A 22 11.11 -2.20 -8.55
N ASP A 23 11.42 -1.14 -7.79
CA ASP A 23 12.69 -0.98 -7.09
C ASP A 23 12.84 -1.99 -5.95
N LEU A 24 11.76 -2.27 -5.19
CA LEU A 24 11.75 -3.29 -4.13
C LEU A 24 12.13 -4.66 -4.67
N VAL A 25 11.49 -5.09 -5.75
CA VAL A 25 11.77 -6.40 -6.36
C VAL A 25 13.18 -6.44 -6.93
N GLN A 26 13.61 -5.40 -7.65
CA GLN A 26 14.97 -5.31 -8.20
C GLN A 26 16.02 -5.38 -7.09
N LYS A 27 15.85 -4.63 -6.01
CA LYS A 27 16.78 -4.61 -4.86
C LYS A 27 16.82 -5.96 -4.15
N ALA A 28 15.65 -6.60 -3.93
CA ALA A 28 15.59 -7.93 -3.33
C ALA A 28 16.36 -8.97 -4.16
N VAL A 29 16.24 -8.96 -5.49
CA VAL A 29 17.00 -9.82 -6.40
C VAL A 29 18.50 -9.54 -6.31
N GLN A 30 18.92 -8.26 -6.36
CA GLN A 30 20.32 -7.86 -6.22
C GLN A 30 20.94 -8.34 -4.90
N LEU A 31 20.17 -8.29 -3.83
CA LEU A 31 20.58 -8.73 -2.48
C LEU A 31 20.39 -10.24 -2.26
N LYS A 32 19.96 -10.98 -3.29
CA LYS A 32 19.72 -12.43 -3.24
C LYS A 32 18.74 -12.83 -2.12
N MET A 33 17.73 -12.00 -1.89
CA MET A 33 16.63 -12.34 -1.00
C MET A 33 15.68 -13.30 -1.71
N PRO A 34 15.20 -14.37 -1.04
CA PRO A 34 14.30 -15.35 -1.69
C PRO A 34 12.87 -14.85 -1.86
N ALA A 35 12.51 -13.78 -1.13
CA ALA A 35 11.17 -13.20 -1.11
C ALA A 35 11.24 -11.70 -0.79
N VAL A 36 10.15 -10.99 -1.08
CA VAL A 36 9.94 -9.60 -0.64
C VAL A 36 8.47 -9.42 -0.28
N ALA A 37 8.19 -8.67 0.79
CA ALA A 37 6.84 -8.34 1.22
C ALA A 37 6.47 -6.90 0.84
N ILE A 38 5.17 -6.65 0.73
CA ILE A 38 4.55 -5.35 0.97
C ILE A 38 3.49 -5.50 2.07
N THR A 39 3.43 -4.53 2.96
CA THR A 39 2.47 -4.43 4.06
C THR A 39 1.94 -3.01 4.12
N ASP A 40 1.39 -2.56 3.00
CA ASP A 40 0.93 -1.21 2.85
C ASP A 40 -0.15 -0.86 3.87
N ARG A 41 -0.14 0.38 4.35
CA ARG A 41 -1.09 0.84 5.36
C ARG A 41 -2.47 0.99 4.75
N ASN A 42 -3.44 0.24 5.30
CA ASN A 42 -4.84 0.24 4.87
C ASN A 42 -5.03 -0.08 3.38
N SER A 43 -4.08 -0.80 2.75
CA SER A 43 -4.10 -1.06 1.32
C SER A 43 -3.54 -2.42 0.96
N VAL A 44 -4.21 -3.12 0.05
CA VAL A 44 -3.69 -4.29 -0.67
C VAL A 44 -3.65 -4.04 -2.19
N ALA A 45 -3.78 -2.79 -2.62
CA ALA A 45 -3.85 -2.43 -4.05
C ALA A 45 -2.57 -2.82 -4.81
N GLY A 46 -1.40 -2.74 -4.16
CA GLY A 46 -0.11 -3.13 -4.74
C GLY A 46 0.10 -4.64 -4.93
N ALA A 47 -0.77 -5.48 -4.36
CA ALA A 47 -0.58 -6.93 -4.28
C ALA A 47 -0.36 -7.60 -5.65
N SER A 48 -1.19 -7.28 -6.64
CA SER A 48 -1.10 -7.86 -7.97
C SER A 48 0.18 -7.44 -8.68
N ARG A 49 0.55 -6.16 -8.61
CA ARG A 49 1.79 -5.65 -9.21
C ARG A 49 3.01 -6.31 -8.58
N LEU A 50 3.05 -6.46 -7.24
CA LEU A 50 4.11 -7.19 -6.57
C LEU A 50 4.20 -8.62 -7.07
N TRP A 51 3.06 -9.33 -7.13
CA TRP A 51 3.01 -10.71 -7.57
C TRP A 51 3.63 -10.90 -8.96
N HIS A 52 3.19 -10.10 -9.95
CA HIS A 52 3.72 -10.18 -11.31
C HIS A 52 5.22 -9.88 -11.40
N ARG A 53 5.66 -8.85 -10.67
CA ARG A 53 7.08 -8.49 -10.67
C ARG A 53 7.95 -9.56 -10.03
N CYS A 54 7.50 -10.14 -8.92
CA CYS A 54 8.21 -11.21 -8.23
C CYS A 54 8.27 -12.49 -9.05
N VAL A 55 7.13 -12.92 -9.65
CA VAL A 55 7.08 -14.11 -10.52
C VAL A 55 8.03 -13.95 -11.70
N LYS A 56 7.99 -12.79 -12.38
CA LYS A 56 8.92 -12.49 -13.48
C LYS A 56 10.38 -12.50 -13.04
N ALA A 57 10.67 -12.09 -11.82
CA ALA A 57 12.02 -12.02 -11.26
C ALA A 57 12.49 -13.34 -10.59
N GLY A 58 11.61 -14.34 -10.46
CA GLY A 58 11.93 -15.63 -9.84
C GLY A 58 12.10 -15.58 -8.32
N ILE A 59 11.47 -14.62 -7.63
CA ILE A 59 11.42 -14.54 -6.16
C ILE A 59 9.97 -14.62 -5.67
N LYS A 60 9.80 -14.98 -4.39
CA LYS A 60 8.47 -15.16 -3.78
C LYS A 60 7.86 -13.81 -3.39
N PRO A 61 6.61 -13.46 -3.82
CA PRO A 61 5.87 -12.35 -3.27
C PRO A 61 5.28 -12.69 -1.91
N ILE A 62 5.29 -11.75 -0.98
CA ILE A 62 4.58 -11.82 0.29
C ILE A 62 3.62 -10.65 0.35
N ILE A 63 2.33 -10.95 0.42
CA ILE A 63 1.27 -9.95 0.45
C ILE A 63 0.76 -9.83 1.87
N GLY A 64 0.78 -8.62 2.38
CA GLY A 64 0.32 -8.30 3.71
C GLY A 64 -0.37 -6.95 3.79
N LEU A 65 -0.66 -6.55 5.01
CA LEU A 65 -1.43 -5.35 5.34
C LEU A 65 -0.97 -4.83 6.69
N GLU A 66 -0.67 -3.53 6.79
CA GLU A 66 -0.68 -2.81 8.07
C GLU A 66 -2.06 -2.19 8.29
N ILE A 67 -2.66 -2.47 9.45
CA ILE A 67 -3.96 -1.92 9.77
C ILE A 67 -4.16 -1.77 11.28
N ALA A 68 -5.00 -0.81 11.68
CA ALA A 68 -5.31 -0.54 13.06
C ALA A 68 -6.44 -1.42 13.60
N ILE A 69 -6.26 -1.92 14.83
CA ILE A 69 -7.23 -2.69 15.59
C ILE A 69 -7.67 -1.91 16.82
N LEU A 70 -8.97 -1.85 17.06
CA LEU A 70 -9.53 -1.35 18.31
C LEU A 70 -9.33 -2.37 19.42
N ASN A 71 -8.65 -1.93 20.48
CA ASN A 71 -8.46 -2.76 21.66
C ASN A 71 -9.80 -3.05 22.37
N ASP A 72 -10.51 -1.97 22.68
CA ASP A 72 -11.86 -1.98 23.24
C ASP A 72 -12.68 -0.88 22.55
N PRO A 73 -13.85 -1.19 21.96
CA PRO A 73 -14.68 -0.17 21.35
C PRO A 73 -15.05 0.99 22.30
N GLY A 74 -14.93 0.75 23.62
CA GLY A 74 -15.23 1.75 24.65
C GLY A 74 -14.11 2.74 24.97
N ASP A 75 -12.84 2.37 24.80
CA ASP A 75 -11.68 3.23 25.15
C ASP A 75 -11.12 4.03 23.97
N GLY A 76 -11.51 3.69 22.75
CA GLY A 76 -11.13 4.40 21.53
C GLY A 76 -9.66 4.25 21.12
N ARG A 77 -8.83 3.52 21.89
CA ARG A 77 -7.44 3.25 21.50
C ARG A 77 -7.40 2.23 20.38
N ALA A 78 -6.57 2.49 19.42
CA ALA A 78 -6.31 1.59 18.30
C ALA A 78 -4.80 1.37 18.15
N PHE A 79 -4.41 0.14 17.80
CA PHE A 79 -3.02 -0.27 17.64
C PHE A 79 -2.83 -0.95 16.31
N SER A 80 -1.71 -0.71 15.65
CA SER A 80 -1.39 -1.39 14.39
C SER A 80 -0.92 -2.80 14.61
N VAL A 81 -1.25 -3.67 13.65
CA VAL A 81 -0.68 -5.00 13.46
C VAL A 81 -0.29 -5.19 12.02
N ILE A 82 0.62 -6.15 11.77
CA ILE A 82 0.93 -6.61 10.42
C ILE A 82 0.30 -7.97 10.21
N LEU A 83 -0.46 -8.09 9.13
CA LEU A 83 -1.08 -9.34 8.70
C LEU A 83 -0.47 -9.76 7.37
N LEU A 84 -0.03 -11.03 7.26
CA LEU A 84 0.53 -11.59 6.03
C LEU A 84 -0.35 -12.75 5.56
N ALA A 85 -0.74 -12.75 4.30
CA ALA A 85 -1.52 -13.84 3.70
C ALA A 85 -0.63 -15.07 3.42
N LYS A 86 -1.03 -16.26 3.90
CA LYS A 86 -0.33 -17.51 3.59
C LYS A 86 -0.66 -18.05 2.20
N ASN A 87 -1.87 -17.81 1.74
CA ASN A 87 -2.42 -18.30 0.46
C ASN A 87 -3.57 -17.42 -0.04
N GLY A 88 -4.30 -17.86 -1.06
CA GLY A 88 -5.44 -17.13 -1.63
C GLY A 88 -6.54 -16.84 -0.60
N CYS A 89 -6.88 -17.81 0.27
CA CYS A 89 -7.89 -17.60 1.32
C CYS A 89 -7.46 -16.51 2.32
N GLY A 90 -6.17 -16.50 2.69
CA GLY A 90 -5.62 -15.43 3.53
C GLY A 90 -5.71 -14.06 2.85
N TYR A 91 -5.45 -13.98 1.55
CA TYR A 91 -5.61 -12.76 0.79
C TYR A 91 -7.07 -12.27 0.75
N ASP A 92 -8.02 -13.18 0.56
CA ASP A 92 -9.45 -12.88 0.61
C ASP A 92 -9.85 -12.32 1.98
N ASN A 93 -9.28 -12.86 3.07
CA ASN A 93 -9.50 -12.35 4.41
C ASN A 93 -8.90 -10.96 4.62
N LEU A 94 -7.73 -10.64 4.05
CA LEU A 94 -7.20 -9.27 4.04
C LEU A 94 -8.16 -8.29 3.33
N CYS A 95 -8.71 -8.67 2.17
CA CYS A 95 -9.68 -7.85 1.44
C CYS A 95 -10.95 -7.58 2.27
N ARG A 96 -11.47 -8.59 2.97
CA ARG A 96 -12.64 -8.46 3.85
C ARG A 96 -12.37 -7.56 5.04
N LEU A 97 -11.21 -7.72 5.70
CA LEU A 97 -10.80 -6.89 6.83
C LEU A 97 -10.68 -5.41 6.44
N ILE A 98 -10.10 -5.11 5.27
CA ILE A 98 -10.06 -3.74 4.73
C ILE A 98 -11.47 -3.21 4.54
N THR A 99 -12.35 -3.96 3.90
CA THR A 99 -13.74 -3.54 3.68
C THR A 99 -14.44 -3.21 4.99
N LEU A 100 -14.36 -4.09 5.98
CA LEU A 100 -14.94 -3.88 7.33
C LEU A 100 -14.35 -2.65 8.03
N ALA A 101 -13.05 -2.41 7.88
CA ALA A 101 -12.39 -1.25 8.48
C ALA A 101 -12.90 0.08 7.89
N TYR A 102 -13.06 0.15 6.57
CA TYR A 102 -13.56 1.35 5.89
C TYR A 102 -15.08 1.55 6.04
N GLU A 103 -15.85 0.48 6.19
CA GLU A 103 -17.26 0.58 6.54
C GLU A 103 -17.48 1.20 7.92
N ARG A 104 -16.56 0.95 8.84
CA ARG A 104 -16.61 1.50 10.20
C ARG A 104 -16.19 2.96 10.26
N ASP A 105 -15.08 3.31 9.62
CA ASP A 105 -14.50 4.66 9.63
C ASP A 105 -13.64 4.85 8.38
N SER A 106 -14.12 5.66 7.46
CA SER A 106 -13.41 5.91 6.19
C SER A 106 -12.18 6.83 6.35
N ALA A 107 -12.17 7.68 7.38
CA ALA A 107 -11.07 8.61 7.61
C ALA A 107 -9.90 7.95 8.37
N THR A 108 -10.23 7.04 9.31
CA THR A 108 -9.24 6.28 10.10
C THR A 108 -9.64 4.82 10.16
N PRO A 109 -9.42 4.06 9.06
CA PRO A 109 -9.88 2.67 8.96
C PRO A 109 -9.33 1.79 10.07
N LYS A 110 -10.22 1.07 10.74
CA LYS A 110 -9.89 0.17 11.86
C LYS A 110 -10.99 -0.85 12.06
N PHE A 111 -10.64 -2.03 12.51
CA PHE A 111 -11.59 -3.09 12.86
C PHE A 111 -11.42 -3.55 14.31
N THR A 112 -12.34 -4.39 14.78
CA THR A 112 -12.32 -4.92 16.14
C THR A 112 -11.53 -6.23 16.23
N LYS A 113 -11.14 -6.61 17.44
CA LYS A 113 -10.55 -7.94 17.72
C LYS A 113 -11.47 -9.07 17.29
N SER A 114 -12.79 -8.94 17.48
CA SER A 114 -13.77 -9.96 17.04
C SER A 114 -13.73 -10.14 15.52
N GLN A 115 -13.75 -9.05 14.76
CA GLN A 115 -13.65 -9.11 13.30
C GLN A 115 -12.33 -9.72 12.84
N LEU A 116 -11.22 -9.43 13.53
CA LEU A 116 -9.94 -10.08 13.24
C LEU A 116 -10.02 -11.59 13.48
N ALA A 117 -10.56 -12.03 14.61
CA ALA A 117 -10.67 -13.45 14.94
C ALA A 117 -11.54 -14.21 13.92
N GLU A 118 -12.64 -13.61 13.44
CA GLU A 118 -13.51 -14.20 12.41
C GLU A 118 -12.80 -14.38 11.04
N HIS A 119 -11.77 -13.57 10.76
CA HIS A 119 -11.05 -13.56 9.50
C HIS A 119 -9.55 -13.91 9.63
N ALA A 120 -9.13 -14.51 10.75
CA ALA A 120 -7.72 -14.84 11.02
C ALA A 120 -7.20 -16.05 10.23
N GLN A 121 -8.08 -16.87 9.67
CA GLN A 121 -7.70 -18.09 8.96
C GLN A 121 -6.73 -17.76 7.81
N ASP A 122 -5.67 -18.56 7.71
CA ASP A 122 -4.61 -18.41 6.69
C ASP A 122 -3.88 -17.07 6.70
N LEU A 123 -3.88 -16.40 7.85
CA LEU A 123 -3.08 -15.20 8.10
C LEU A 123 -1.95 -15.50 9.11
N ILE A 124 -0.82 -14.81 8.94
CA ILE A 124 0.24 -14.69 9.94
C ILE A 124 0.13 -13.28 10.52
N CYS A 125 0.22 -13.16 11.84
CA CYS A 125 0.16 -11.88 12.56
C CYS A 125 1.50 -11.53 13.19
N LEU A 126 2.00 -10.31 12.95
CA LEU A 126 3.13 -9.72 13.65
C LEU A 126 2.61 -8.65 14.62
N SER A 127 3.09 -8.65 15.86
CA SER A 127 2.57 -7.82 16.96
C SER A 127 2.77 -6.31 16.79
N PHE A 128 3.45 -5.89 15.69
CA PHE A 128 3.99 -4.54 15.54
C PHE A 128 5.07 -4.21 16.59
N SER A 129 5.81 -3.10 16.36
CA SER A 129 6.86 -2.65 17.27
C SER A 129 6.33 -1.67 18.33
N VAL A 130 7.04 -0.59 18.60
CA VAL A 130 6.85 0.34 19.73
C VAL A 130 5.43 0.87 19.88
N VAL A 131 4.73 1.12 18.77
CA VAL A 131 3.34 1.62 18.77
C VAL A 131 2.29 0.51 18.67
N GLY A 132 2.71 -0.75 18.68
CA GLY A 132 1.82 -1.90 18.80
C GLY A 132 1.25 -2.04 20.21
N GLU A 133 0.15 -2.78 20.34
CA GLU A 133 -0.55 -2.97 21.62
C GLU A 133 0.34 -3.52 22.73
N LEU A 134 1.08 -4.62 22.43
CA LEU A 134 1.97 -5.26 23.40
C LEU A 134 3.07 -4.31 23.88
N SER A 135 3.78 -3.72 22.95
CA SER A 135 4.89 -2.82 23.29
C SER A 135 4.42 -1.60 24.06
N THR A 136 3.27 -1.03 23.72
CA THR A 136 2.67 0.09 24.45
C THR A 136 2.36 -0.30 25.90
N LEU A 137 1.69 -1.43 26.12
CA LEU A 137 1.37 -1.91 27.47
C LEU A 137 2.62 -2.20 28.30
N LEU A 138 3.63 -2.82 27.69
CA LEU A 138 4.91 -3.09 28.34
C LEU A 138 5.64 -1.80 28.71
N LEU A 139 5.65 -0.80 27.85
CA LEU A 139 6.25 0.52 28.13
C LEU A 139 5.50 1.27 29.24
N GLU A 140 4.17 1.10 29.33
CA GLU A 140 3.33 1.64 30.40
C GLU A 140 3.49 0.86 31.72
N GLY A 141 4.25 -0.24 31.77
CA GLY A 141 4.42 -1.08 32.96
C GLY A 141 3.22 -1.98 33.27
N LYS A 142 2.35 -2.22 32.28
CA LYS A 142 1.13 -3.06 32.39
C LYS A 142 1.41 -4.49 31.93
N ASP A 143 2.38 -5.13 32.56
CA ASP A 143 2.92 -6.41 32.10
C ASP A 143 1.84 -7.54 32.10
N ASP A 144 0.92 -7.57 33.08
CA ASP A 144 -0.18 -8.54 33.14
C ASP A 144 -1.17 -8.34 31.97
N GLN A 145 -1.49 -7.09 31.61
CA GLN A 145 -2.36 -6.79 30.47
C GLN A 145 -1.66 -7.17 29.15
N ALA A 146 -0.37 -6.89 29.02
CA ALA A 146 0.42 -7.31 27.87
C ALA A 146 0.40 -8.84 27.72
N ARG A 147 0.47 -9.58 28.82
CA ARG A 147 0.36 -11.04 28.82
C ARG A 147 -1.00 -11.52 28.32
N GLN A 148 -2.09 -10.95 28.84
CA GLN A 148 -3.45 -11.29 28.42
C GLN A 148 -3.68 -11.01 26.93
N VAL A 149 -3.19 -9.87 26.44
CA VAL A 149 -3.25 -9.52 25.01
C VAL A 149 -2.45 -10.52 24.17
N SER A 150 -1.24 -10.88 24.61
CA SER A 150 -0.42 -11.88 23.96
C SER A 150 -1.11 -13.23 23.86
N ASP A 151 -1.70 -13.68 24.98
CA ASP A 151 -2.42 -14.96 25.05
C ASP A 151 -3.62 -14.97 24.09
N TRP A 152 -4.36 -13.84 23.98
CA TRP A 152 -5.45 -13.69 23.01
C TRP A 152 -4.96 -13.81 21.55
N TYR A 153 -3.87 -13.11 21.17
CA TYR A 153 -3.32 -13.25 19.82
C TYR A 153 -2.83 -14.67 19.53
N HIS A 154 -2.24 -15.30 20.52
CA HIS A 154 -1.78 -16.68 20.36
C HIS A 154 -2.97 -17.68 20.27
N GLU A 155 -4.07 -17.45 20.98
CA GLU A 155 -5.30 -18.23 20.82
C GLU A 155 -5.88 -18.10 19.40
N VAL A 156 -5.86 -16.92 18.81
CA VAL A 156 -6.40 -16.64 17.47
C VAL A 156 -5.51 -17.18 16.35
N PHE A 157 -4.19 -17.00 16.43
CA PHE A 157 -3.26 -17.30 15.34
C PHE A 157 -2.39 -18.54 15.58
N GLY A 158 -2.32 -19.07 16.80
CA GLY A 158 -1.48 -20.20 17.14
C GLY A 158 -0.01 -19.97 16.79
N ASP A 159 0.59 -20.92 16.05
CA ASP A 159 1.99 -20.89 15.60
C ASP A 159 2.24 -19.82 14.49
N ASP A 160 1.21 -19.12 14.05
CA ASP A 160 1.31 -18.03 13.06
C ASP A 160 1.31 -16.64 13.72
N TYR A 161 1.43 -16.57 15.04
CA TYR A 161 1.66 -15.33 15.77
C TYR A 161 3.14 -15.13 16.10
N TYR A 162 3.66 -13.92 15.84
CA TYR A 162 5.06 -13.56 16.08
C TYR A 162 5.16 -12.20 16.78
N TYR A 163 6.05 -12.09 17.75
CA TYR A 163 6.46 -10.79 18.26
C TYR A 163 7.41 -10.13 17.28
N GLU A 164 7.11 -8.91 16.92
CA GLU A 164 7.91 -8.11 16.00
C GLU A 164 8.87 -7.20 16.75
N LEU A 165 10.15 -7.29 16.40
CA LEU A 165 11.17 -6.38 16.90
C LEU A 165 11.69 -5.51 15.77
N GLN A 166 11.90 -4.23 16.10
CA GLN A 166 12.52 -3.24 15.23
C GLN A 166 13.62 -2.50 16.00
N ASN A 167 14.63 -2.01 15.29
CA ASN A 167 15.71 -1.23 15.88
C ASN A 167 16.17 -0.12 14.90
N HIS A 168 15.62 1.06 15.09
CA HIS A 168 16.02 2.28 14.38
C HIS A 168 16.97 3.15 15.23
N GLY A 169 17.43 2.63 16.38
CA GLY A 169 18.29 3.34 17.32
C GLY A 169 17.55 4.27 18.27
N LEU A 170 16.23 4.14 18.38
CA LEU A 170 15.41 4.96 19.28
C LEU A 170 15.43 4.39 20.71
N PRO A 171 15.59 5.23 21.75
CA PRO A 171 15.65 4.75 23.14
C PRO A 171 14.43 3.91 23.57
N GLN A 172 13.24 4.28 23.11
CA GLN A 172 12.01 3.55 23.44
C GLN A 172 11.98 2.15 22.83
N GLU A 173 12.55 1.97 21.63
CA GLU A 173 12.66 0.66 20.99
C GLU A 173 13.55 -0.29 21.81
N ALA A 174 14.67 0.22 22.34
CA ALA A 174 15.56 -0.60 23.15
C ALA A 174 14.88 -1.11 24.44
N VAL A 175 14.03 -0.29 25.07
CA VAL A 175 13.26 -0.67 26.25
C VAL A 175 12.17 -1.67 25.88
N ALA A 176 11.37 -1.40 24.86
CA ALA A 176 10.31 -2.29 24.38
C ALA A 176 10.87 -3.66 23.96
N MET A 177 11.97 -3.66 23.22
CA MET A 177 12.65 -4.86 22.75
C MET A 177 13.07 -5.78 23.90
N ASN A 178 13.69 -5.24 24.96
CA ASN A 178 14.09 -6.04 26.12
C ASN A 178 12.88 -6.66 26.82
N LYS A 179 11.80 -5.90 26.99
CA LYS A 179 10.57 -6.39 27.62
C LYS A 179 9.87 -7.45 26.75
N LEU A 180 9.79 -7.24 25.42
CA LEU A 180 9.24 -8.23 24.48
C LEU A 180 10.05 -9.54 24.46
N LEU A 181 11.38 -9.45 24.54
CA LEU A 181 12.24 -10.64 24.61
C LEU A 181 12.02 -11.44 25.90
N ASN A 182 11.83 -10.77 27.04
CA ASN A 182 11.47 -11.43 28.30
C ASN A 182 10.09 -12.10 28.18
N LEU A 183 9.11 -11.41 27.64
CA LEU A 183 7.78 -11.98 27.40
C LEU A 183 7.86 -13.18 26.46
N ALA A 184 8.66 -13.11 25.39
CA ALA A 184 8.88 -14.21 24.45
C ALA A 184 9.54 -15.43 25.12
N TYR A 185 10.47 -15.18 26.04
CA TYR A 185 11.08 -16.26 26.81
C TYR A 185 10.05 -17.00 27.67
N ASP A 186 9.12 -16.27 28.29
CA ASP A 186 8.09 -16.84 29.14
C ASP A 186 6.97 -17.53 28.35
N THR A 187 6.51 -16.93 27.26
CA THR A 187 5.39 -17.42 26.44
C THR A 187 5.78 -18.45 25.40
N LYS A 188 7.06 -18.54 25.07
CA LYS A 188 7.61 -19.34 23.94
C LYS A 188 7.11 -18.91 22.55
N ILE A 189 6.45 -17.76 22.46
CA ILE A 189 6.04 -17.19 21.17
C ILE A 189 7.28 -16.73 20.39
N PRO A 190 7.41 -17.12 19.11
CA PRO A 190 8.58 -16.78 18.32
C PRO A 190 8.67 -15.27 18.03
N VAL A 191 9.91 -14.81 17.91
CA VAL A 191 10.23 -13.39 17.63
C VAL A 191 10.78 -13.26 16.21
N VAL A 192 10.39 -12.21 15.50
CA VAL A 192 10.88 -11.89 14.16
C VAL A 192 11.43 -10.47 14.11
N LEU A 193 12.50 -10.25 13.33
CA LEU A 193 13.10 -8.95 13.11
C LEU A 193 12.61 -8.33 11.82
N THR A 194 12.15 -7.09 11.89
CA THR A 194 11.75 -6.30 10.72
C THR A 194 12.42 -4.92 10.73
N ASN A 195 12.17 -4.10 9.72
CA ASN A 195 12.72 -2.75 9.66
C ASN A 195 11.70 -1.65 9.29
N ASP A 196 10.43 -1.99 9.11
CA ASP A 196 9.40 -0.99 8.76
C ASP A 196 9.89 -0.05 7.65
N CYS A 197 10.11 -0.62 6.45
CA CYS A 197 10.78 0.10 5.37
C CYS A 197 9.81 1.06 4.66
N HIS A 198 10.17 2.33 4.60
CA HIS A 198 9.39 3.39 3.92
C HIS A 198 10.12 3.98 2.70
N PHE A 199 11.42 3.78 2.59
CA PHE A 199 12.25 4.27 1.47
C PHE A 199 13.39 3.31 1.17
N MET A 200 13.98 3.44 -0.05
CA MET A 200 14.95 2.48 -0.57
C MET A 200 16.34 2.66 0.01
N GLU A 201 16.81 3.90 0.15
CA GLU A 201 18.15 4.23 0.62
C GLU A 201 18.07 5.24 1.77
N ARG A 202 19.03 5.21 2.71
CA ARG A 202 19.06 6.12 3.86
C ARG A 202 18.91 7.61 3.49
N LYS A 203 19.50 8.00 2.34
CA LYS A 203 19.44 9.39 1.84
C LYS A 203 18.05 9.80 1.36
N ASP A 204 17.15 8.85 1.07
CA ASP A 204 15.81 9.10 0.54
C ASP A 204 14.83 9.51 1.64
N SER A 205 15.25 9.49 2.91
CA SER A 205 14.45 10.00 4.05
C SER A 205 13.95 11.42 3.83
N ILE A 206 14.74 12.25 3.14
CA ILE A 206 14.37 13.63 2.81
C ILE A 206 13.16 13.69 1.85
N ALA A 207 12.98 12.67 1.01
CA ALA A 207 11.83 12.60 0.10
C ALA A 207 10.53 12.32 0.87
N ILE A 208 10.57 11.47 1.91
CA ILE A 208 9.44 11.25 2.82
C ILE A 208 9.09 12.54 3.58
N ASP A 209 10.07 13.30 4.03
CA ASP A 209 9.83 14.58 4.70
C ASP A 209 9.15 15.57 3.74
N ALA A 210 9.62 15.67 2.50
CA ALA A 210 8.99 16.49 1.48
C ALA A 210 7.54 16.04 1.16
N LEU A 211 7.31 14.73 1.04
CA LEU A 211 5.98 14.16 0.83
C LEU A 211 5.03 14.50 1.98
N ASN A 212 5.52 14.42 3.24
CA ASN A 212 4.77 14.83 4.43
C ASN A 212 4.40 16.33 4.37
N CYS A 213 5.33 17.18 3.90
CA CYS A 213 5.06 18.61 3.73
C CYS A 213 4.03 18.90 2.65
N ILE A 214 4.15 18.24 1.49
CA ILE A 214 3.19 18.35 0.39
C ILE A 214 1.79 17.95 0.89
N ARG A 215 1.68 16.82 1.61
CA ARG A 215 0.44 16.31 2.17
C ARG A 215 -0.22 17.27 3.16
N LYS A 216 0.57 17.83 4.09
CA LYS A 216 0.07 18.67 5.18
C LYS A 216 -0.02 20.16 4.82
N GLY A 217 0.52 20.57 3.66
CA GLY A 217 0.64 21.98 3.28
C GLY A 217 1.57 22.80 4.17
N ILE A 218 2.54 22.16 4.84
CA ILE A 218 3.49 22.79 5.75
C ILE A 218 4.82 23.12 5.07
N ASP A 219 5.60 23.99 5.69
CA ASP A 219 6.92 24.37 5.20
C ASP A 219 7.96 23.29 5.51
N PHE A 220 8.78 22.97 4.51
CA PHE A 220 9.84 21.97 4.59
C PHE A 220 10.92 22.32 5.65
N ASN A 221 11.08 23.59 6.00
CA ASN A 221 12.06 24.04 6.97
C ASN A 221 11.61 23.92 8.43
N TYR A 222 10.36 23.54 8.69
CA TYR A 222 9.87 23.35 10.06
C TYR A 222 10.19 21.95 10.60
N PRO A 223 10.36 21.81 11.95
CA PRO A 223 10.58 20.50 12.58
C PRO A 223 9.48 19.48 12.26
N GLU A 224 8.23 19.93 12.10
CA GLU A 224 7.06 19.13 11.76
C GLU A 224 7.10 18.57 10.34
N ALA A 225 8.04 19.06 9.51
CA ALA A 225 8.32 18.48 8.19
C ALA A 225 8.78 17.03 8.30
N LYS A 226 9.54 16.71 9.34
CA LYS A 226 10.06 15.36 9.55
C LYS A 226 8.93 14.38 9.81
N ARG A 227 8.90 13.32 8.99
CA ARG A 227 7.94 12.22 9.11
C ARG A 227 8.39 11.23 10.17
N PHE A 228 9.68 10.93 10.24
CA PHE A 228 10.29 9.99 11.17
C PHE A 228 11.35 10.63 12.05
N ALA A 229 11.55 10.06 13.23
CA ALA A 229 12.55 10.56 14.18
C ALA A 229 14.01 10.35 13.69
N CYS A 230 14.22 9.43 12.75
CA CYS A 230 15.53 9.12 12.18
C CYS A 230 15.41 8.63 10.74
N ASN A 231 16.54 8.39 10.07
CA ASN A 231 16.62 7.92 8.69
C ASN A 231 16.91 6.41 8.56
N GLU A 232 16.50 5.62 9.55
CA GLU A 232 16.79 4.18 9.58
C GLU A 232 15.68 3.30 8.98
N TYR A 233 14.60 3.87 8.50
CA TYR A 233 13.43 3.18 7.90
C TYR A 233 13.64 2.83 6.41
N TYR A 234 14.91 2.56 5.99
CA TYR A 234 15.23 2.21 4.62
C TYR A 234 15.33 0.69 4.42
N PHE A 235 15.29 0.26 3.17
CA PHE A 235 15.39 -1.14 2.78
C PHE A 235 16.82 -1.65 2.96
N LYS A 236 17.14 -2.08 4.20
CA LYS A 236 18.48 -2.51 4.63
C LYS A 236 18.92 -3.82 3.96
N THR A 237 20.21 -3.94 3.73
CA THR A 237 20.81 -5.20 3.28
C THR A 237 20.76 -6.26 4.39
N PRO A 238 20.80 -7.57 4.06
CA PRO A 238 20.90 -8.64 5.06
C PRO A 238 22.08 -8.48 6.01
N LYS A 239 23.18 -7.87 5.55
CA LYS A 239 24.38 -7.58 6.37
C LYS A 239 24.10 -6.49 7.40
N GLU A 240 23.41 -5.42 7.00
CA GLU A 240 23.00 -4.34 7.90
C GLU A 240 21.99 -4.83 8.92
N MET A 241 20.96 -5.57 8.49
CA MET A 241 19.99 -6.17 9.41
C MET A 241 20.67 -7.06 10.47
N LYS A 242 21.64 -7.86 10.05
CA LYS A 242 22.40 -8.68 10.98
C LYS A 242 23.25 -7.86 11.97
N ALA A 243 23.78 -6.72 11.53
CA ALA A 243 24.62 -5.86 12.36
C ALA A 243 23.83 -5.08 13.43
N LEU A 244 22.51 -4.89 13.23
CA LEU A 244 21.65 -4.18 14.18
C LEU A 244 21.48 -4.92 15.51
N TYR A 245 21.76 -6.22 15.54
CA TYR A 245 21.43 -7.05 16.66
C TYR A 245 22.58 -7.98 17.06
N SER A 246 22.95 -7.91 18.32
CA SER A 246 23.87 -8.88 18.97
C SER A 246 23.11 -10.14 19.46
N PHE A 247 21.96 -10.46 18.84
CA PHE A 247 21.03 -11.49 19.27
C PHE A 247 21.25 -12.85 18.58
N PRO A 248 20.58 -13.92 19.09
CA PRO A 248 20.65 -15.23 18.48
C PRO A 248 20.26 -15.17 16.98
N PRO A 249 20.99 -15.88 16.11
CA PRO A 249 20.71 -15.92 14.66
C PRO A 249 19.28 -16.36 14.32
N GLN A 250 18.56 -16.97 15.27
CA GLN A 250 17.21 -17.48 15.08
C GLN A 250 16.20 -16.36 14.76
N LEU A 251 16.32 -15.19 15.38
CA LEU A 251 15.39 -14.08 15.14
C LEU A 251 15.40 -13.61 13.65
N ILE A 252 16.59 -13.61 13.05
CA ILE A 252 16.73 -13.35 11.61
C ILE A 252 16.21 -14.51 10.78
N LYS A 253 16.47 -15.76 11.20
CA LYS A 253 15.99 -16.96 10.49
C LYS A 253 14.47 -17.04 10.47
N ASN A 254 13.78 -16.51 11.47
CA ASN A 254 12.33 -16.51 11.52
C ASN A 254 11.69 -15.74 10.35
N THR A 255 12.40 -14.80 9.72
CA THR A 255 11.90 -14.16 8.48
C THR A 255 11.81 -15.16 7.32
N LEU A 256 12.74 -16.11 7.25
CA LEU A 256 12.71 -17.19 6.26
C LEU A 256 11.67 -18.24 6.61
N VAL A 257 11.52 -18.59 7.91
CA VAL A 257 10.46 -19.50 8.37
C VAL A 257 9.08 -18.98 7.99
N ILE A 258 8.84 -17.68 8.21
CA ILE A 258 7.59 -17.03 7.79
C ILE A 258 7.44 -17.07 6.27
N ALA A 259 8.47 -16.71 5.52
CA ALA A 259 8.44 -16.75 4.05
C ALA A 259 8.18 -18.18 3.51
N ASP A 260 8.67 -19.23 4.20
CA ASP A 260 8.43 -20.62 3.81
C ASP A 260 6.99 -21.08 4.08
N LYS A 261 6.32 -20.55 5.12
CA LYS A 261 4.89 -20.79 5.40
C LYS A 261 3.96 -20.19 4.36
N ILE A 262 4.42 -19.21 3.58
CA ILE A 262 3.61 -18.47 2.63
C ILE A 262 3.68 -19.12 1.24
N ASN A 263 2.52 -19.44 0.69
CA ASN A 263 2.37 -20.01 -0.64
C ASN A 263 1.27 -19.29 -1.45
N VAL A 264 1.43 -17.96 -1.57
CA VAL A 264 0.44 -17.10 -2.26
C VAL A 264 0.36 -17.43 -3.77
N LEU A 265 1.38 -18.11 -4.32
CA LEU A 265 1.39 -18.49 -5.74
C LEU A 265 0.33 -19.56 -6.08
N ASP A 266 0.01 -20.46 -5.13
CA ASP A 266 -1.00 -21.49 -5.32
C ASP A 266 -2.40 -20.94 -5.01
N GLY A 267 -3.08 -20.44 -6.01
CA GLY A 267 -4.46 -19.96 -5.91
C GLY A 267 -4.63 -18.43 -5.96
N TYR A 268 -3.55 -17.66 -5.97
CA TYR A 268 -3.60 -16.24 -6.32
C TYR A 268 -3.65 -16.07 -7.86
N ILE A 269 -4.65 -16.70 -8.46
CA ILE A 269 -5.03 -16.37 -9.82
C ILE A 269 -6.09 -15.27 -9.72
N PRO A 270 -5.97 -14.21 -10.52
CA PRO A 270 -7.09 -13.28 -10.68
C PRO A 270 -8.33 -14.10 -10.86
N VAL A 271 -9.32 -13.90 -10.00
CA VAL A 271 -10.58 -14.63 -10.11
C VAL A 271 -11.08 -14.35 -11.51
N SER A 272 -10.92 -15.31 -12.40
CA SER A 272 -11.53 -15.22 -13.72
C SER A 272 -13.02 -15.15 -13.45
N VAL A 273 -13.62 -13.99 -13.68
CA VAL A 273 -15.06 -13.82 -13.63
C VAL A 273 -15.64 -14.68 -14.76
N SER A 274 -15.79 -15.96 -14.48
CA SER A 274 -16.44 -16.90 -15.39
C SER A 274 -17.92 -16.55 -15.42
N GLY A 275 -18.42 -16.18 -16.58
CA GLY A 275 -19.86 -16.08 -16.82
C GLY A 275 -20.36 -14.74 -17.37
N LEU A 276 -19.72 -13.60 -17.06
CA LEU A 276 -20.11 -12.33 -17.66
C LEU A 276 -19.11 -11.89 -18.72
N GLY A 277 -19.48 -12.05 -19.98
CA GLY A 277 -18.67 -11.58 -21.11
C GLY A 277 -19.12 -10.21 -21.60
N VAL A 278 -18.20 -9.45 -22.20
CA VAL A 278 -18.51 -8.16 -22.88
C VAL A 278 -19.72 -8.26 -23.82
N PRO A 279 -19.88 -9.34 -24.65
CA PRO A 279 -21.05 -9.47 -25.54
C PRO A 279 -22.37 -9.45 -24.79
N ARG A 280 -22.47 -10.08 -23.61
CA ARG A 280 -23.70 -10.11 -22.81
C ARG A 280 -24.04 -8.73 -22.26
N VAL A 281 -23.06 -8.01 -21.76
CA VAL A 281 -23.25 -6.64 -21.27
C VAL A 281 -23.66 -5.70 -22.40
N VAL A 282 -23.05 -5.82 -23.56
CA VAL A 282 -23.40 -5.02 -24.77
C VAL A 282 -24.83 -5.33 -25.22
N GLU A 283 -25.26 -6.59 -25.17
CA GLU A 283 -26.63 -6.99 -25.49
C GLU A 283 -27.63 -6.32 -24.53
N ILE A 284 -27.35 -6.33 -23.22
CA ILE A 284 -28.18 -5.69 -22.19
C ILE A 284 -28.24 -4.17 -22.40
N LEU A 285 -27.09 -3.53 -22.67
CA LEU A 285 -27.07 -2.08 -22.96
C LEU A 285 -27.89 -1.72 -24.21
N ARG A 286 -27.80 -2.54 -25.26
CA ARG A 286 -28.61 -2.36 -26.48
C ARG A 286 -30.09 -2.58 -26.24
N SER A 287 -30.46 -3.45 -25.30
CA SER A 287 -31.88 -3.64 -24.93
C SER A 287 -32.46 -2.44 -24.17
N PHE A 288 -31.63 -1.61 -23.53
CA PHE A 288 -32.03 -0.34 -22.94
C PHE A 288 -32.34 0.71 -24.02
N SER A 289 -31.40 0.92 -24.95
CA SER A 289 -31.59 1.83 -26.09
C SER A 289 -30.68 1.46 -27.25
N HIS A 290 -31.28 1.35 -28.45
CA HIS A 290 -30.55 1.12 -29.70
C HIS A 290 -29.74 2.33 -30.15
N SER A 291 -30.01 3.52 -29.62
CA SER A 291 -29.27 4.75 -29.91
C SER A 291 -27.95 4.90 -29.14
N LEU A 292 -27.70 4.05 -28.14
CA LEU A 292 -26.43 4.07 -27.41
C LEU A 292 -25.24 3.78 -28.33
N ARG A 293 -24.27 4.68 -28.33
CA ARG A 293 -22.98 4.44 -28.99
C ARG A 293 -22.07 3.65 -28.06
N ILE A 294 -21.90 2.38 -28.37
CA ILE A 294 -21.10 1.44 -27.59
C ILE A 294 -19.83 1.12 -28.36
N LYS A 295 -18.67 1.34 -27.72
CA LYS A 295 -17.35 0.99 -28.25
C LYS A 295 -16.64 0.03 -27.32
N PHE A 296 -16.03 -1.02 -27.84
CA PHE A 296 -15.15 -1.93 -27.11
C PHE A 296 -14.12 -2.53 -28.06
N LYS A 297 -12.97 -2.94 -27.50
CA LYS A 297 -11.97 -3.69 -28.27
C LYS A 297 -12.25 -5.20 -28.12
N PRO A 298 -12.05 -6.03 -29.16
CA PRO A 298 -12.38 -7.46 -29.13
C PRO A 298 -11.82 -8.24 -27.95
N ASN A 299 -10.62 -7.90 -27.48
CA ASN A 299 -9.94 -8.60 -26.39
C ASN A 299 -9.93 -7.79 -25.07
N SER A 300 -10.64 -6.67 -25.01
CA SER A 300 -10.76 -5.84 -23.81
C SER A 300 -11.99 -6.24 -23.02
N LYS A 301 -11.91 -6.11 -21.70
CA LYS A 301 -13.06 -6.20 -20.80
C LYS A 301 -13.72 -4.85 -20.56
N HIS A 302 -13.23 -3.81 -21.21
CA HIS A 302 -13.67 -2.43 -21.06
C HIS A 302 -14.64 -2.01 -22.16
N ILE A 303 -15.79 -1.48 -21.76
CA ILE A 303 -16.87 -1.00 -22.63
C ILE A 303 -17.02 0.51 -22.44
N LYS A 304 -16.98 1.26 -23.53
CA LYS A 304 -17.28 2.71 -23.54
C LYS A 304 -18.69 2.94 -24.05
N VAL A 305 -19.48 3.67 -23.29
CA VAL A 305 -20.87 4.03 -23.61
C VAL A 305 -21.01 5.52 -23.67
N SER A 306 -21.37 6.08 -24.82
CA SER A 306 -21.71 7.50 -24.91
C SER A 306 -23.16 7.72 -24.52
N LEU A 307 -23.38 8.56 -23.52
CA LEU A 307 -24.69 8.77 -22.88
C LEU A 307 -25.68 9.53 -23.77
N MET A 308 -25.20 10.43 -24.62
CA MET A 308 -26.02 11.26 -25.51
C MET A 308 -27.22 11.93 -24.80
N GLU A 309 -28.39 11.28 -24.86
CA GLU A 309 -29.64 11.78 -24.27
C GLU A 309 -30.00 11.12 -22.93
N HIS A 310 -29.21 10.11 -22.47
CA HIS A 310 -29.50 9.32 -21.29
C HIS A 310 -28.61 9.71 -20.10
N LYS A 311 -29.16 9.53 -18.89
CA LYS A 311 -28.36 9.68 -17.66
C LYS A 311 -27.69 8.36 -17.27
N SER A 312 -26.49 8.43 -16.71
CA SER A 312 -25.78 7.26 -16.21
C SER A 312 -26.62 6.43 -15.24
N SER A 313 -27.42 7.09 -14.37
CA SER A 313 -28.28 6.46 -13.39
C SER A 313 -29.36 5.56 -14.03
N GLU A 314 -29.96 5.97 -15.15
CA GLU A 314 -30.99 5.19 -15.84
C GLU A 314 -30.40 3.91 -16.46
N ILE A 315 -29.18 4.02 -17.02
CA ILE A 315 -28.47 2.86 -17.59
C ILE A 315 -28.04 1.91 -16.48
N LEU A 316 -27.53 2.41 -15.36
CA LEU A 316 -27.15 1.60 -14.20
C LEU A 316 -28.36 0.86 -13.62
N GLU A 317 -29.51 1.53 -13.45
CA GLU A 317 -30.74 0.91 -12.97
C GLU A 317 -31.19 -0.24 -13.89
N HIS A 318 -31.11 -0.03 -15.20
CA HIS A 318 -31.42 -1.09 -16.17
C HIS A 318 -30.45 -2.28 -16.06
N LEU A 319 -29.13 -1.99 -15.92
CA LEU A 319 -28.13 -3.03 -15.75
C LEU A 319 -28.33 -3.80 -14.43
N HIS A 320 -28.56 -3.13 -13.30
CA HIS A 320 -28.88 -3.79 -12.03
C HIS A 320 -30.06 -4.72 -12.12
N LYS A 321 -31.13 -4.30 -12.81
CA LYS A 321 -32.31 -5.14 -13.02
C LYS A 321 -32.04 -6.39 -13.87
N LYS A 322 -31.08 -6.32 -14.79
CA LYS A 322 -30.72 -7.42 -15.70
C LYS A 322 -29.57 -8.29 -15.20
N LEU A 323 -28.79 -7.78 -14.27
CA LEU A 323 -27.63 -8.44 -13.67
C LEU A 323 -27.70 -8.36 -12.14
N PRO A 324 -28.72 -8.98 -11.50
CA PRO A 324 -28.90 -8.88 -10.05
C PRO A 324 -27.79 -9.56 -9.23
N ASP A 325 -26.98 -10.40 -9.85
CA ASP A 325 -25.87 -11.11 -9.23
C ASP A 325 -24.55 -10.30 -9.27
N PHE A 326 -24.61 -9.04 -9.70
CA PHE A 326 -23.45 -8.18 -9.83
C PHE A 326 -23.67 -6.83 -9.14
N GLU A 327 -22.62 -6.36 -8.45
CA GLU A 327 -22.51 -5.00 -7.96
C GLU A 327 -21.78 -4.12 -8.99
N PHE A 328 -22.20 -2.85 -9.07
CA PHE A 328 -21.60 -1.84 -9.96
C PHE A 328 -20.86 -0.85 -9.09
N ILE A 329 -19.55 -1.01 -8.98
CA ILE A 329 -18.73 -0.26 -8.04
C ILE A 329 -17.69 0.55 -8.82
N HIS A 330 -17.50 1.79 -8.42
CA HIS A 330 -16.37 2.58 -8.89
C HIS A 330 -15.05 1.93 -8.47
N PHE A 331 -13.99 2.21 -9.18
CA PHE A 331 -12.66 1.74 -8.81
C PHE A 331 -11.68 2.90 -8.68
N THR A 332 -10.53 2.62 -8.11
CA THR A 332 -9.51 3.61 -7.82
C THR A 332 -8.67 3.92 -9.05
N GLU A 333 -8.46 5.20 -9.31
CA GLU A 333 -7.48 5.70 -10.28
C GLU A 333 -6.35 6.38 -9.53
N TYR A 334 -5.13 5.93 -9.77
CA TYR A 334 -3.92 6.52 -9.21
C TYR A 334 -3.29 7.47 -10.23
N GLU A 335 -3.24 8.76 -9.89
CA GLU A 335 -2.54 9.75 -10.69
C GLU A 335 -1.06 9.77 -10.33
N LEU A 336 -0.20 9.51 -11.31
CA LEU A 336 1.25 9.59 -11.15
C LEU A 336 1.74 11.04 -11.23
N TRP A 337 2.83 11.32 -10.54
CA TRP A 337 3.54 12.56 -10.73
C TRP A 337 4.15 12.65 -12.13
N THR A 338 4.09 13.84 -12.72
CA THR A 338 4.96 14.20 -13.85
C THR A 338 6.19 14.95 -13.33
N PRO A 339 7.33 14.95 -14.06
CA PRO A 339 8.53 15.67 -13.62
C PRO A 339 8.25 17.13 -13.24
N ARG A 340 7.44 17.83 -14.03
CA ARG A 340 7.05 19.22 -13.74
C ARG A 340 6.19 19.33 -12.50
N SER A 341 5.18 18.45 -12.34
CA SER A 341 4.25 18.55 -11.22
C SER A 341 4.89 18.21 -9.89
N ILE A 342 5.79 17.21 -9.85
CA ILE A 342 6.49 16.89 -8.61
C ILE A 342 7.54 17.96 -8.25
N TYR A 343 8.26 18.49 -9.24
CA TYR A 343 9.21 19.56 -9.02
C TYR A 343 8.54 20.81 -8.45
N ALA A 344 7.41 21.21 -9.04
CA ALA A 344 6.58 22.32 -8.56
C ALA A 344 6.10 22.09 -7.11
N ALA A 345 5.60 20.88 -6.80
CA ALA A 345 5.10 20.55 -5.47
C ALA A 345 6.22 20.62 -4.40
N VAL A 346 7.40 20.11 -4.72
CA VAL A 346 8.57 20.18 -3.83
C VAL A 346 9.01 21.62 -3.61
N LEU A 347 9.17 22.41 -4.67
CA LEU A 347 9.52 23.83 -4.56
C LEU A 347 8.50 24.63 -3.76
N LYS A 348 7.21 24.35 -3.94
CA LYS A 348 6.13 24.97 -3.16
C LYS A 348 6.23 24.63 -1.67
N SER A 349 6.57 23.39 -1.31
CA SER A 349 6.83 23.00 0.08
C SER A 349 8.04 23.72 0.68
N MET A 350 9.02 24.10 -0.16
CA MET A 350 10.18 24.91 0.23
C MET A 350 9.92 26.42 0.20
N LYS A 351 8.65 26.86 0.03
CA LYS A 351 8.23 28.27 -0.02
C LYS A 351 8.88 29.11 -1.13
N VAL A 352 9.23 28.49 -2.24
CA VAL A 352 9.65 29.22 -3.43
C VAL A 352 8.42 29.98 -3.98
N PRO A 353 8.56 31.25 -4.39
CA PRO A 353 7.45 32.03 -4.96
C PRO A 353 6.87 31.40 -6.24
N GLU A 354 5.55 31.49 -6.43
CA GLU A 354 4.82 30.81 -7.51
C GLU A 354 5.31 31.20 -8.90
N GLU A 355 5.57 32.50 -9.14
CA GLU A 355 6.15 33.00 -10.39
C GLU A 355 7.50 32.32 -10.71
N LYS A 356 8.33 32.15 -9.67
CA LYS A 356 9.63 31.47 -9.83
C LYS A 356 9.47 29.97 -10.09
N ILE A 357 8.48 29.33 -9.48
CA ILE A 357 8.16 27.91 -9.72
C ILE A 357 7.76 27.71 -11.19
N GLU A 358 6.92 28.59 -11.74
CA GLU A 358 6.50 28.52 -13.16
C GLU A 358 7.71 28.65 -14.11
N GLU A 359 8.58 29.64 -13.86
CA GLU A 359 9.83 29.82 -14.62
C GLU A 359 10.70 28.55 -14.59
N LEU A 360 10.96 28.02 -13.38
CA LEU A 360 11.81 26.86 -13.18
C LEU A 360 11.24 25.59 -13.81
N CYS A 361 9.92 25.37 -13.69
CA CYS A 361 9.23 24.25 -14.31
C CYS A 361 9.22 24.35 -15.85
N GLY A 362 9.26 25.56 -16.38
CA GLY A 362 9.38 25.81 -17.83
C GLY A 362 10.65 25.24 -18.45
N LEU A 363 11.73 25.12 -17.66
CA LEU A 363 13.01 24.56 -18.11
C LEU A 363 13.01 23.05 -18.24
N ILE A 364 12.00 22.35 -17.68
CA ILE A 364 11.89 20.89 -17.75
C ILE A 364 11.25 20.51 -19.09
N PRO A 365 11.93 19.73 -19.96
CA PRO A 365 11.39 19.28 -21.24
C PRO A 365 10.10 18.45 -21.05
N SER A 366 9.15 18.60 -21.96
CA SER A 366 7.89 17.87 -21.92
C SER A 366 8.04 16.37 -22.13
N GLU A 367 9.08 15.96 -22.85
CA GLU A 367 9.42 14.56 -23.14
C GLU A 367 10.15 13.85 -22.00
N ALA A 368 10.70 14.59 -21.03
CA ALA A 368 11.41 14.00 -19.88
C ALA A 368 10.47 13.16 -19.01
N LYS A 369 10.85 11.93 -18.69
CA LYS A 369 10.11 11.01 -17.83
C LYS A 369 10.52 11.09 -16.35
N SER A 370 11.69 11.69 -16.08
CA SER A 370 12.20 11.94 -14.73
C SER A 370 12.95 13.26 -14.68
N LEU A 371 13.22 13.78 -13.48
CA LEU A 371 14.03 14.99 -13.33
C LEU A 371 15.50 14.73 -13.67
N ARG A 372 15.99 13.51 -13.44
CA ARG A 372 17.31 13.08 -13.88
C ARG A 372 17.43 13.10 -15.42
N GLU A 373 16.40 12.63 -16.12
CA GLU A 373 16.38 12.70 -17.58
C GLU A 373 16.28 14.16 -18.06
N ALA A 374 15.52 15.01 -17.38
CA ALA A 374 15.45 16.44 -17.69
C ALA A 374 16.82 17.13 -17.59
N VAL A 375 17.64 16.78 -16.59
CA VAL A 375 19.03 17.28 -16.46
C VAL A 375 19.90 16.85 -17.64
N LEU A 376 19.67 15.70 -18.24
CA LEU A 376 20.43 15.21 -19.40
C LEU A 376 20.01 15.86 -20.72
N ILE A 377 18.74 16.27 -20.84
CA ILE A 377 18.17 16.80 -22.07
C ILE A 377 18.27 18.33 -22.15
N SER A 378 18.03 19.03 -21.00
CA SER A 378 18.00 20.49 -20.93
C SER A 378 19.28 21.04 -20.32
N VAL A 379 20.03 21.81 -21.10
CA VAL A 379 21.24 22.52 -20.62
C VAL A 379 20.89 23.53 -19.53
N ASP A 380 19.82 24.30 -19.72
CA ASP A 380 19.38 25.32 -18.75
C ASP A 380 18.96 24.70 -17.43
N PHE A 381 18.20 23.61 -17.45
CA PHE A 381 17.82 22.87 -16.24
C PHE A 381 19.03 22.19 -15.58
N SER A 382 19.98 21.71 -16.37
CA SER A 382 21.23 21.12 -15.87
C SER A 382 22.08 22.16 -15.14
N CYS A 383 22.32 23.32 -15.74
CA CYS A 383 23.06 24.42 -15.12
C CYS A 383 22.41 24.85 -13.81
N LEU A 384 21.10 25.11 -13.84
CA LEU A 384 20.35 25.49 -12.65
C LEU A 384 20.44 24.47 -11.54
N SER A 385 20.27 23.18 -11.86
CA SER A 385 20.35 22.07 -10.89
C SER A 385 21.76 21.88 -10.31
N SER A 386 22.80 22.41 -10.94
CA SER A 386 24.17 22.37 -10.45
C SER A 386 24.59 23.60 -9.63
N GLU A 387 24.02 24.76 -9.93
CA GLU A 387 24.42 26.04 -9.36
C GLU A 387 23.55 26.49 -8.17
N ASP A 388 22.24 26.17 -8.20
CA ASP A 388 21.31 26.54 -7.13
C ASP A 388 21.00 25.34 -6.22
N TYR A 389 21.29 25.51 -4.91
CA TYR A 389 21.11 24.45 -3.91
C TYR A 389 19.64 24.00 -3.77
N ILE A 390 18.69 24.94 -3.76
CA ILE A 390 17.26 24.65 -3.61
C ILE A 390 16.77 23.87 -4.82
N CYS A 391 17.14 24.32 -6.03
CA CYS A 391 16.80 23.66 -7.29
C CYS A 391 17.40 22.26 -7.38
N SER A 392 18.67 22.10 -6.98
CA SER A 392 19.35 20.79 -6.91
C SER A 392 18.67 19.83 -5.93
N LEU A 393 18.33 20.32 -4.75
CA LEU A 393 17.66 19.53 -3.71
C LEU A 393 16.25 19.13 -4.17
N ALA A 394 15.49 20.08 -4.73
CA ALA A 394 14.14 19.80 -5.23
C ALA A 394 14.15 18.78 -6.39
N ALA A 395 15.14 18.85 -7.28
CA ALA A 395 15.30 17.88 -8.35
C ALA A 395 15.59 16.46 -7.83
N LYS A 396 16.47 16.33 -6.83
CA LYS A 396 16.79 15.04 -6.21
C LYS A 396 15.59 14.43 -5.47
N ILE A 397 14.88 15.24 -4.68
CA ILE A 397 13.67 14.82 -3.97
C ILE A 397 12.60 14.39 -4.98
N GLY A 398 12.33 15.21 -5.99
CA GLY A 398 11.33 14.93 -7.01
C GLY A 398 11.67 13.67 -7.82
N ASP A 399 12.94 13.41 -8.12
CA ASP A 399 13.36 12.18 -8.81
C ASP A 399 13.11 10.91 -7.97
N THR A 400 13.23 11.01 -6.65
CA THR A 400 12.86 9.92 -5.72
C THR A 400 11.35 9.71 -5.67
N LEU A 401 10.56 10.79 -5.74
CA LEU A 401 9.11 10.74 -5.63
C LEU A 401 8.37 10.46 -6.94
N ILE A 402 9.04 10.51 -8.08
CA ILE A 402 8.40 10.45 -9.41
C ILE A 402 7.55 9.19 -9.65
N ASN A 403 7.92 8.09 -9.00
CA ASN A 403 7.21 6.82 -9.12
C ASN A 403 6.11 6.63 -8.06
N THR A 404 5.88 7.63 -7.20
CA THR A 404 4.80 7.60 -6.22
C THR A 404 3.52 8.20 -6.79
N PHE A 405 2.41 8.05 -6.08
CA PHE A 405 1.14 8.61 -6.52
C PHE A 405 0.97 10.05 -6.04
N LYS A 406 0.55 10.90 -6.96
CA LYS A 406 0.19 12.30 -6.69
C LYS A 406 -1.18 12.38 -6.02
N ASP A 407 -2.12 11.58 -6.52
CA ASP A 407 -3.50 11.61 -6.09
C ASP A 407 -4.16 10.24 -6.27
N GLU A 408 -5.15 9.98 -5.46
CA GLU A 408 -5.98 8.80 -5.49
C GLU A 408 -7.44 9.25 -5.70
N ARG A 409 -8.00 8.90 -6.85
CA ARG A 409 -9.31 9.37 -7.26
C ARG A 409 -10.29 8.23 -7.49
N ILE A 410 -11.56 8.54 -7.35
CA ILE A 410 -12.63 7.67 -7.84
C ILE A 410 -12.76 7.87 -9.34
N SER A 411 -12.83 6.78 -10.06
CA SER A 411 -13.20 6.78 -11.47
C SER A 411 -14.69 7.14 -11.62
N ARG A 412 -15.01 8.44 -11.69
CA ARG A 412 -16.38 8.95 -11.63
C ARG A 412 -17.31 8.47 -12.74
N HIS A 413 -16.73 8.05 -13.86
CA HIS A 413 -17.47 7.61 -15.04
C HIS A 413 -17.31 6.12 -15.35
N CYS A 414 -16.49 5.42 -14.57
CA CYS A 414 -16.20 4.00 -14.79
C CYS A 414 -16.71 3.16 -13.64
N TYR A 415 -17.32 2.05 -14.00
CA TYR A 415 -17.89 1.06 -13.07
C TYR A 415 -17.30 -0.31 -13.37
N ALA A 416 -16.88 -1.01 -12.33
CA ALA A 416 -16.54 -2.43 -12.38
C ALA A 416 -17.78 -3.26 -12.04
N LEU A 417 -18.04 -4.31 -12.80
CA LEU A 417 -19.12 -5.26 -12.57
C LEU A 417 -18.57 -6.42 -11.74
N ILE A 418 -18.77 -6.34 -10.44
CA ILE A 418 -18.21 -7.29 -9.47
C ILE A 418 -19.29 -8.29 -9.08
N PRO A 419 -19.05 -9.61 -9.22
CA PRO A 419 -20.00 -10.63 -8.75
C PRO A 419 -20.24 -10.50 -7.24
N ASN A 420 -21.51 -10.64 -6.81
CA ASN A 420 -21.87 -10.62 -5.40
C ASN A 420 -21.05 -11.66 -4.61
N GLY A 421 -20.51 -11.24 -3.46
CA GLY A 421 -19.70 -12.10 -2.60
C GLY A 421 -18.25 -12.32 -3.04
N MET A 422 -17.84 -11.74 -4.17
CA MET A 422 -16.42 -11.75 -4.56
C MET A 422 -15.60 -10.92 -3.56
N PRO A 423 -14.53 -11.47 -2.97
CA PRO A 423 -13.71 -10.76 -2.00
C PRO A 423 -12.81 -9.74 -2.71
N VAL A 424 -13.31 -8.52 -2.86
CA VAL A 424 -12.55 -7.37 -3.33
C VAL A 424 -12.45 -6.33 -2.21
N PRO A 425 -11.33 -5.61 -2.08
CA PRO A 425 -11.19 -4.59 -1.05
C PRO A 425 -12.06 -3.37 -1.41
N ILE A 426 -13.16 -3.20 -0.72
CA ILE A 426 -14.04 -2.03 -0.85
C ILE A 426 -13.63 -0.99 0.17
N VAL A 427 -13.26 0.17 -0.30
CA VAL A 427 -12.92 1.34 0.53
C VAL A 427 -13.96 2.43 0.31
N ARG A 428 -14.04 3.37 1.24
CA ARG A 428 -14.91 4.54 1.11
C ARG A 428 -14.09 5.80 1.03
N ASP A 429 -14.49 6.70 0.15
CA ASP A 429 -13.88 8.02 0.09
C ASP A 429 -14.36 8.93 1.23
N ILE A 430 -13.91 10.18 1.24
CA ILE A 430 -14.27 11.18 2.25
C ILE A 430 -15.79 11.49 2.25
N ASP A 431 -16.45 11.30 1.11
CA ASP A 431 -17.89 11.50 0.94
C ASP A 431 -18.70 10.22 1.25
N GLY A 432 -18.02 9.14 1.70
CA GLY A 432 -18.60 7.86 2.05
C GLY A 432 -18.98 6.98 0.84
N GLN A 433 -18.58 7.36 -0.38
CA GLN A 433 -18.87 6.59 -1.59
C GLN A 433 -18.00 5.34 -1.67
N PRO A 434 -18.60 4.16 -1.90
CA PRO A 434 -17.84 2.93 -2.03
C PRO A 434 -17.06 2.88 -3.34
N ARG A 435 -15.83 2.41 -3.26
CA ARG A 435 -15.00 2.11 -4.43
C ARG A 435 -14.16 0.87 -4.19
N CYS A 436 -13.87 0.12 -5.24
CA CYS A 436 -12.88 -0.93 -5.19
C CYS A 436 -11.48 -0.33 -5.13
N GLN A 437 -10.62 -0.84 -4.26
CA GLN A 437 -9.24 -0.38 -4.10
C GLN A 437 -8.35 -0.78 -5.30
N TYR A 438 -8.79 -1.75 -6.12
CA TYR A 438 -8.07 -2.13 -7.32
C TYR A 438 -8.06 -1.00 -8.35
N ASP A 439 -6.91 -0.80 -8.99
CA ASP A 439 -6.77 0.07 -10.14
C ASP A 439 -7.27 -0.56 -11.44
N THR A 440 -7.30 0.22 -12.51
CA THR A 440 -7.75 -0.21 -13.84
C THR A 440 -7.00 -1.46 -14.29
N TRP A 441 -5.69 -1.53 -14.06
CA TRP A 441 -4.87 -2.65 -14.49
C TRP A 441 -5.24 -3.94 -13.77
N ARG A 442 -5.43 -3.90 -12.46
CA ARG A 442 -5.86 -5.07 -11.66
C ARG A 442 -7.25 -5.54 -12.05
N ILE A 443 -8.17 -4.61 -12.29
CA ILE A 443 -9.53 -4.94 -12.73
C ILE A 443 -9.52 -5.64 -14.09
N GLU A 444 -8.78 -5.12 -15.06
CA GLU A 444 -8.64 -5.73 -16.38
C GLU A 444 -8.02 -7.14 -16.29
N GLU A 445 -6.97 -7.29 -15.48
CA GLU A 445 -6.31 -8.58 -15.25
C GLU A 445 -7.25 -9.61 -14.62
N SER A 446 -8.08 -9.20 -13.66
CA SER A 446 -9.08 -10.06 -13.01
C SER A 446 -10.20 -10.50 -13.95
N GLY A 447 -10.23 -9.99 -15.18
CA GLY A 447 -11.28 -10.31 -16.16
C GLY A 447 -12.64 -9.69 -15.82
N ILE A 448 -12.67 -8.76 -14.87
CA ILE A 448 -13.87 -7.99 -14.49
C ILE A 448 -14.24 -7.08 -15.65
N VAL A 449 -15.50 -7.10 -16.05
CA VAL A 449 -16.01 -6.18 -17.08
C VAL A 449 -16.16 -4.79 -16.49
N THR A 450 -15.67 -3.77 -17.20
CA THR A 450 -15.83 -2.37 -16.83
C THR A 450 -16.65 -1.62 -17.86
N ILE A 451 -17.41 -0.63 -17.40
CA ILE A 451 -18.21 0.25 -18.24
C ILE A 451 -17.80 1.70 -17.95
N GLU A 452 -17.32 2.37 -18.98
CA GLU A 452 -17.04 3.81 -18.94
C GLU A 452 -18.21 4.56 -19.60
N MET A 453 -18.89 5.40 -18.83
CA MET A 453 -20.02 6.21 -19.29
C MET A 453 -19.54 7.62 -19.63
N LEU A 454 -19.44 7.90 -20.92
CA LEU A 454 -18.99 9.20 -21.43
C LEU A 454 -20.17 10.13 -21.66
N PRO A 455 -20.07 11.40 -21.23
CA PRO A 455 -21.10 12.42 -21.46
C PRO A 455 -21.39 12.68 -22.93
#